data_2a39c4818f3eccabc4300bd19d37b441
#
_entry.id   2a39c4818f3eccabc4300bd19d37b441
#
_cell.length_a   1.000
_cell.length_b   1.000
_cell.length_c   1.000
_cell.angle_alpha   90.00
_cell.angle_beta   90.00
_cell.angle_gamma   90.00
#
_symmetry.space_group_name_H-M   'P 1'
#
loop_
_entity.id
_entity.type
_entity.pdbx_description
1 polymer ?
#
loop_
_entity_poly.entity_id
_entity_poly.type
_entity_poly.pdbx_seq_one_letter_code
_entity_poly.pdbx_strand_id
1 'polypeptide(L)'
;MPDPETPFPPAFLNIARRGFLRVAVGAPLVRPGDPAANAAQIAAMARRASEAGANLLLTPELGVSGYAIDDLLHQAALLDGVETALDGLLAETRDLGLVLIVGAPIRAGGRLHNCGIALHRGAVLGVAPKSYLPNYREFYEARHFTPAAGAVVDEVSVAGRVAPFGTDVILEAEDMPGCALALEVCEDVWTPVPPSAAACMAGATVVANLSASNAAVGKSDYRHALCRVTSARQICAYLYSAAGRGESTTDLAWDGHAMIYENGDLLAEAPRFSSEEALVLSDVDLGRLEQERLRTGSFADCATANPPPKPFRRLRFRLAPERDSDLGLIRAVPRFPFVPDDADRLDALCYEAYEIQTDGLRQRLAATGIERIVIGVSGGLDSTHALLVACQAMDRLGLPRANVLAYTLPAFATSAGTKANAWGLMRALGVTAEEVDMTPAC
;
A
#
# COMPACT_ATOMS: atom_id res chain seq x y z
N MET A 1 -27.50 27.24 -2.54
CA MET A 1 -26.18 26.71 -2.88
C MET A 1 -25.17 27.68 -2.32
N PRO A 2 -24.07 27.27 -1.66
CA PRO A 2 -23.03 28.21 -1.28
C PRO A 2 -22.46 28.87 -2.54
N ASP A 3 -22.09 30.13 -2.40
CA ASP A 3 -21.48 30.92 -3.45
C ASP A 3 -20.24 30.18 -3.97
N PRO A 4 -20.10 29.90 -5.28
CA PRO A 4 -18.94 29.18 -5.82
C PRO A 4 -17.60 29.92 -5.66
N GLU A 5 -17.64 31.19 -5.24
CA GLU A 5 -16.44 32.00 -4.97
C GLU A 5 -16.01 32.00 -3.50
N THR A 6 -16.75 31.37 -2.58
CA THR A 6 -16.31 31.28 -1.18
C THR A 6 -15.42 30.05 -1.01
N PRO A 7 -14.10 30.20 -0.82
CA PRO A 7 -13.23 29.06 -0.63
C PRO A 7 -13.63 28.30 0.63
N PHE A 8 -13.63 26.97 0.56
CA PHE A 8 -13.86 26.13 1.75
C PHE A 8 -12.84 26.51 2.84
N PRO A 9 -13.26 26.52 4.11
CA PRO A 9 -12.29 26.78 5.18
C PRO A 9 -11.19 25.71 5.19
N PRO A 10 -9.92 26.06 5.48
CA PRO A 10 -8.79 25.12 5.44
C PRO A 10 -9.04 23.82 6.23
N ALA A 11 -9.67 23.90 7.39
CA ALA A 11 -10.06 22.73 8.17
C ALA A 11 -11.05 21.78 7.44
N PHE A 12 -11.83 22.26 6.50
CA PHE A 12 -12.73 21.43 5.67
C PHE A 12 -11.91 20.54 4.70
N LEU A 13 -10.83 21.06 4.16
CA LEU A 13 -9.94 20.36 3.22
C LEU A 13 -8.84 19.57 3.92
N ASN A 14 -8.75 19.64 5.25
CA ASN A 14 -7.72 18.95 6.00
C ASN A 14 -7.81 17.42 5.82
N ILE A 15 -6.69 16.81 5.41
CA ILE A 15 -6.61 15.40 5.05
C ILE A 15 -6.88 14.47 6.24
N ALA A 16 -6.41 14.81 7.45
CA ALA A 16 -6.63 13.98 8.64
C ALA A 16 -8.12 13.96 9.05
N ARG A 17 -8.84 15.07 8.84
CA ARG A 17 -10.32 15.10 9.03
C ARG A 17 -11.08 14.26 8.00
N ARG A 18 -10.45 13.96 6.87
CA ARG A 18 -11.00 13.13 5.79
C ARG A 18 -10.59 11.66 5.90
N GLY A 19 -9.88 11.28 6.96
CA GLY A 19 -9.45 9.89 7.20
C GLY A 19 -8.17 9.50 6.47
N PHE A 20 -7.41 10.47 5.93
CA PHE A 20 -6.09 10.20 5.35
C PHE A 20 -4.99 10.35 6.38
N LEU A 21 -4.05 9.41 6.36
CA LEU A 21 -2.83 9.42 7.16
C LEU A 21 -1.64 9.70 6.23
N ARG A 22 -0.97 10.85 6.40
CA ARG A 22 0.26 11.13 5.66
C ARG A 22 1.41 10.34 6.26
N VAL A 23 2.03 9.52 5.43
CA VAL A 23 3.16 8.67 5.81
C VAL A 23 4.38 9.01 4.97
N ALA A 24 5.55 8.84 5.57
CA ALA A 24 6.84 9.00 4.93
C ALA A 24 7.65 7.71 5.03
N VAL A 25 8.41 7.40 4.01
CA VAL A 25 9.38 6.30 3.98
C VAL A 25 10.69 6.85 3.45
N GLY A 26 11.79 6.59 4.15
CA GLY A 26 13.07 7.12 3.76
C GLY A 26 14.25 6.22 4.10
N ALA A 27 15.34 6.39 3.33
CA ALA A 27 16.63 5.77 3.56
C ALA A 27 17.69 6.86 3.76
N PRO A 28 18.00 7.24 5.01
CA PRO A 28 19.02 8.24 5.31
C PRO A 28 20.41 7.71 4.96
N LEU A 29 21.37 8.63 4.83
CA LEU A 29 22.78 8.27 4.67
C LEU A 29 23.28 7.59 5.94
N VAL A 30 23.85 6.40 5.81
CA VAL A 30 24.38 5.61 6.92
C VAL A 30 25.91 5.73 7.01
N ARG A 31 26.43 5.74 8.24
CA ARG A 31 27.85 5.51 8.57
C ARG A 31 27.94 4.24 9.41
N PRO A 32 28.49 3.15 8.84
CA PRO A 32 28.58 1.87 9.55
C PRO A 32 29.32 2.00 10.88
N GLY A 33 28.68 1.56 11.96
CA GLY A 33 29.27 1.59 13.31
C GLY A 33 29.33 2.96 13.98
N ASP A 34 28.66 3.98 13.44
CA ASP A 34 28.58 5.34 14.01
C ASP A 34 27.13 5.71 14.38
N PRO A 35 26.60 5.21 15.52
CA PRO A 35 25.22 5.46 15.91
C PRO A 35 24.89 6.94 16.08
N ALA A 36 25.82 7.77 16.54
CA ALA A 36 25.60 9.19 16.74
C ALA A 36 25.38 9.94 15.42
N ALA A 37 26.23 9.67 14.40
CA ALA A 37 26.06 10.26 13.09
C ALA A 37 24.77 9.78 12.41
N ASN A 38 24.42 8.49 12.54
CA ASN A 38 23.20 7.93 11.97
C ASN A 38 21.96 8.52 12.61
N ALA A 39 21.91 8.68 13.93
CA ALA A 39 20.83 9.32 14.63
C ALA A 39 20.62 10.79 14.17
N ALA A 40 21.70 11.53 13.95
CA ALA A 40 21.63 12.90 13.44
C ALA A 40 21.00 12.94 12.02
N GLN A 41 21.35 12.01 11.14
CA GLN A 41 20.74 11.90 9.80
C GLN A 41 19.25 11.53 9.88
N ILE A 42 18.90 10.55 10.72
CA ILE A 42 17.50 10.15 10.98
C ILE A 42 16.69 11.32 11.52
N ALA A 43 17.22 12.08 12.50
CA ALA A 43 16.55 13.24 13.06
C ALA A 43 16.35 14.36 12.03
N ALA A 44 17.34 14.61 11.16
CA ALA A 44 17.22 15.57 10.07
C ALA A 44 16.13 15.16 9.07
N MET A 45 16.06 13.87 8.72
CA MET A 45 15.00 13.32 7.85
C MET A 45 13.62 13.42 8.54
N ALA A 46 13.52 13.13 9.84
CA ALA A 46 12.29 13.24 10.60
C ALA A 46 11.77 14.69 10.63
N ARG A 47 12.64 15.68 10.75
CA ARG A 47 12.24 17.11 10.66
C ARG A 47 11.65 17.42 9.29
N ARG A 48 12.31 17.02 8.20
CA ARG A 48 11.78 17.26 6.82
C ARG A 48 10.45 16.55 6.60
N ALA A 49 10.30 15.31 7.07
CA ALA A 49 9.04 14.59 6.99
C ALA A 49 7.92 15.28 7.78
N SER A 50 8.23 15.77 8.98
CA SER A 50 7.29 16.55 9.82
C SER A 50 6.90 17.88 9.17
N GLU A 51 7.85 18.61 8.61
CA GLU A 51 7.60 19.86 7.86
C GLU A 51 6.69 19.62 6.64
N ALA A 52 6.79 18.45 6.00
CA ALA A 52 5.89 18.01 4.93
C ALA A 52 4.53 17.48 5.44
N GLY A 53 4.28 17.54 6.74
CA GLY A 53 3.04 17.12 7.39
C GLY A 53 2.90 15.62 7.61
N ALA A 54 3.99 14.84 7.56
CA ALA A 54 3.93 13.40 7.83
C ALA A 54 3.59 13.11 9.30
N ASN A 55 2.73 12.13 9.51
CA ASN A 55 2.37 11.60 10.82
C ASN A 55 3.18 10.36 11.20
N LEU A 56 3.88 9.76 10.24
CA LEU A 56 4.69 8.58 10.40
C LEU A 56 5.89 8.65 9.46
N LEU A 57 7.09 8.29 9.96
CA LEU A 57 8.30 8.09 9.16
C LEU A 57 8.88 6.71 9.45
N LEU A 58 9.09 5.92 8.39
CA LEU A 58 9.79 4.64 8.42
C LEU A 58 11.22 4.82 7.89
N THR A 59 12.21 4.28 8.62
CA THR A 59 13.62 4.18 8.21
C THR A 59 14.07 2.72 8.13
N PRO A 60 15.27 2.41 7.54
CA PRO A 60 15.70 1.03 7.32
C PRO A 60 16.02 0.23 8.59
N GLU A 61 16.09 -1.08 8.41
CA GLU A 61 16.62 -2.07 9.37
C GLU A 61 18.01 -1.68 9.83
N LEU A 62 18.25 -1.77 11.15
CA LEU A 62 19.54 -1.44 11.80
C LEU A 62 20.10 -0.06 11.41
N GLY A 63 19.25 0.86 10.94
CA GLY A 63 19.66 2.17 10.45
C GLY A 63 20.39 3.04 11.50
N VAL A 64 20.21 2.76 12.79
CA VAL A 64 20.94 3.45 13.87
C VAL A 64 22.38 3.00 13.98
N SER A 65 22.67 1.71 13.77
CA SER A 65 24.05 1.15 13.85
C SER A 65 24.75 0.99 12.51
N GLY A 66 24.00 0.87 11.43
CA GLY A 66 24.35 0.23 10.18
C GLY A 66 24.07 -1.27 10.24
N TYR A 67 23.78 -1.87 9.07
CA TYR A 67 23.47 -3.30 8.95
C TYR A 67 24.73 -4.16 8.76
N ALA A 68 25.57 -3.80 7.79
CA ALA A 68 26.73 -4.59 7.39
C ALA A 68 27.98 -4.21 8.23
N ILE A 69 27.94 -4.53 9.52
CA ILE A 69 28.97 -4.19 10.51
C ILE A 69 29.52 -5.40 11.27
N ASP A 70 29.09 -6.59 10.88
CA ASP A 70 29.61 -7.88 11.35
C ASP A 70 29.75 -7.99 12.89
N ASP A 71 30.91 -8.48 13.36
CA ASP A 71 31.20 -8.69 14.78
C ASP A 71 31.25 -7.39 15.60
N LEU A 72 31.15 -6.20 15.00
CA LEU A 72 30.98 -4.96 15.73
C LEU A 72 29.67 -4.98 16.55
N LEU A 73 28.65 -5.72 16.07
CA LEU A 73 27.40 -5.93 16.80
C LEU A 73 27.58 -6.56 18.20
N HIS A 74 28.74 -7.21 18.47
CA HIS A 74 29.06 -7.76 19.78
C HIS A 74 29.90 -6.80 20.67
N GLN A 75 30.25 -5.63 20.17
CA GLN A 75 31.03 -4.65 20.93
C GLN A 75 30.13 -3.85 21.88
N ALA A 76 30.47 -3.86 23.17
CA ALA A 76 29.72 -3.08 24.17
C ALA A 76 29.66 -1.59 23.80
N ALA A 77 30.76 -1.02 23.35
CA ALA A 77 30.86 0.37 22.94
C ALA A 77 29.85 0.75 21.83
N LEU A 78 29.63 -0.14 20.85
CA LEU A 78 28.61 0.07 19.81
C LEU A 78 27.20 0.07 20.41
N LEU A 79 26.89 -0.97 21.20
CA LEU A 79 25.56 -1.13 21.79
C LEU A 79 25.21 -0.02 22.79
N ASP A 80 26.19 0.47 23.55
CA ASP A 80 26.00 1.62 24.44
C ASP A 80 25.86 2.93 23.65
N GLY A 81 26.58 3.03 22.51
CA GLY A 81 26.41 4.12 21.55
C GLY A 81 25.02 4.13 20.92
N VAL A 82 24.44 2.96 20.61
CA VAL A 82 23.07 2.83 20.11
C VAL A 82 22.03 3.32 21.12
N GLU A 83 22.17 2.94 22.40
CA GLU A 83 21.29 3.43 23.48
C GLU A 83 21.37 4.96 23.62
N THR A 84 22.57 5.53 23.57
CA THR A 84 22.78 6.99 23.61
C THR A 84 22.17 7.68 22.39
N ALA A 85 22.32 7.10 21.20
CA ALA A 85 21.78 7.63 19.96
C ALA A 85 20.23 7.61 19.96
N LEU A 86 19.62 6.55 20.50
CA LEU A 86 18.16 6.44 20.67
C LEU A 86 17.63 7.48 21.68
N ASP A 87 18.35 7.74 22.76
CA ASP A 87 17.98 8.82 23.69
C ASP A 87 18.02 10.20 23.03
N GLY A 88 19.09 10.45 22.24
CA GLY A 88 19.18 11.66 21.41
C GLY A 88 18.02 11.81 20.44
N LEU A 89 17.66 10.74 19.71
CA LEU A 89 16.51 10.73 18.81
C LEU A 89 15.20 11.05 19.54
N LEU A 90 14.95 10.43 20.69
CA LEU A 90 13.77 10.69 21.51
C LEU A 90 13.69 12.15 21.95
N ALA A 91 14.83 12.76 22.27
CA ALA A 91 14.90 14.17 22.65
C ALA A 91 14.66 15.11 21.46
N GLU A 92 15.36 14.87 20.34
CA GLU A 92 15.31 15.73 19.14
C GLU A 92 13.99 15.66 18.38
N THR A 93 13.29 14.52 18.44
CA THR A 93 12.03 14.31 17.70
C THR A 93 10.78 14.47 18.56
N ARG A 94 10.94 14.83 19.85
CA ARG A 94 9.84 14.97 20.81
C ARG A 94 8.68 15.84 20.31
N ASP A 95 8.99 16.94 19.65
CA ASP A 95 8.01 17.96 19.27
C ASP A 95 7.57 17.84 17.81
N LEU A 96 8.05 16.82 17.06
CA LEU A 96 7.76 16.69 15.62
C LEU A 96 6.35 16.18 15.32
N GLY A 97 5.61 15.65 16.29
CA GLY A 97 4.23 15.20 16.10
C GLY A 97 4.06 13.94 15.24
N LEU A 98 5.15 13.32 14.80
CA LEU A 98 5.12 12.08 14.02
C LEU A 98 5.55 10.85 14.83
N VAL A 99 5.14 9.66 14.41
CA VAL A 99 5.73 8.39 14.87
C VAL A 99 6.96 8.11 14.01
N LEU A 100 8.13 8.08 14.64
CA LEU A 100 9.39 7.72 14.01
C LEU A 100 9.67 6.24 14.24
N ILE A 101 9.84 5.46 13.15
CA ILE A 101 10.16 4.04 13.19
C ILE A 101 11.60 3.86 12.74
N VAL A 102 12.44 3.30 13.63
CA VAL A 102 13.87 3.10 13.40
C VAL A 102 14.29 1.66 13.66
N GLY A 103 15.33 1.20 12.98
CA GLY A 103 15.95 -0.12 13.18
C GLY A 103 17.19 -0.01 14.06
N ALA A 104 17.30 -0.87 15.09
CA ALA A 104 18.49 -0.93 15.95
C ALA A 104 18.68 -2.32 16.57
N PRO A 105 19.92 -2.69 16.92
CA PRO A 105 20.21 -3.88 17.72
C PRO A 105 19.88 -3.59 19.20
N ILE A 106 19.05 -4.44 19.82
CA ILE A 106 18.57 -4.25 21.20
C ILE A 106 18.93 -5.47 22.06
N ARG A 107 19.52 -5.19 23.23
CA ARG A 107 19.80 -6.21 24.25
C ARG A 107 18.52 -6.45 25.08
N ALA A 108 18.00 -7.68 25.06
CA ALA A 108 16.83 -8.08 25.83
C ALA A 108 17.00 -9.48 26.41
N GLY A 109 16.74 -9.65 27.70
CA GLY A 109 16.81 -10.97 28.37
C GLY A 109 18.15 -11.70 28.23
N GLY A 110 19.26 -10.97 28.18
CA GLY A 110 20.62 -11.53 27.98
C GLY A 110 20.92 -11.96 26.52
N ARG A 111 20.13 -11.51 25.58
CA ARG A 111 20.24 -11.81 24.13
C ARG A 111 20.27 -10.52 23.33
N LEU A 112 20.78 -10.59 22.08
CA LEU A 112 20.75 -9.50 21.12
C LEU A 112 19.67 -9.77 20.09
N HIS A 113 18.85 -8.78 19.79
CA HIS A 113 17.77 -8.84 18.81
C HIS A 113 17.91 -7.71 17.80
N ASN A 114 17.58 -7.99 16.54
CA ASN A 114 17.41 -7.02 15.49
C ASN A 114 15.95 -6.50 15.57
N CYS A 115 15.78 -5.22 15.83
CA CYS A 115 14.47 -4.67 16.20
C CYS A 115 14.05 -3.48 15.37
N GLY A 116 12.73 -3.42 15.06
CA GLY A 116 12.02 -2.19 14.73
C GLY A 116 11.50 -1.52 15.99
N ILE A 117 11.70 -0.21 16.13
CA ILE A 117 11.36 0.59 17.32
C ILE A 117 10.49 1.77 16.89
N ALA A 118 9.34 1.92 17.52
CA ALA A 118 8.47 3.09 17.31
C ALA A 118 8.68 4.13 18.41
N LEU A 119 9.09 5.33 18.01
CA LEU A 119 9.36 6.49 18.87
C LEU A 119 8.28 7.56 18.63
N HIS A 120 7.73 8.15 19.68
CA HIS A 120 6.78 9.24 19.56
C HIS A 120 6.80 10.14 20.80
N ARG A 121 6.92 11.44 20.58
CA ARG A 121 6.84 12.48 21.64
C ARG A 121 7.71 12.18 22.87
N GLY A 122 8.94 11.68 22.64
CA GLY A 122 9.89 11.35 23.70
C GLY A 122 9.61 10.02 24.42
N ALA A 123 8.66 9.21 23.94
CA ALA A 123 8.37 7.88 24.44
C ALA A 123 8.74 6.80 23.42
N VAL A 124 9.08 5.60 23.89
CA VAL A 124 9.17 4.38 23.09
C VAL A 124 7.81 3.70 23.15
N LEU A 125 7.09 3.67 22.03
CA LEU A 125 5.75 3.07 21.97
C LEU A 125 5.79 1.55 21.98
N GLY A 126 6.80 0.95 21.33
CA GLY A 126 6.95 -0.49 21.25
C GLY A 126 8.18 -0.89 20.45
N VAL A 127 8.62 -2.12 20.69
CA VAL A 127 9.81 -2.73 20.07
C VAL A 127 9.45 -4.10 19.50
N ALA A 128 9.60 -4.26 18.19
CA ALA A 128 9.32 -5.51 17.48
C ALA A 128 10.63 -6.18 17.07
N PRO A 129 11.00 -7.31 17.68
CA PRO A 129 12.15 -8.11 17.24
C PRO A 129 11.83 -8.84 15.93
N LYS A 130 12.83 -8.98 15.06
CA LYS A 130 12.76 -9.74 13.81
C LYS A 130 12.37 -11.19 14.08
N SER A 131 11.36 -11.69 13.37
CA SER A 131 10.84 -13.04 13.56
C SER A 131 11.72 -14.09 12.89
N TYR A 132 12.19 -13.81 11.69
CA TYR A 132 12.96 -14.74 10.88
C TYR A 132 14.32 -14.14 10.52
N LEU A 133 15.37 -14.85 10.88
CA LEU A 133 16.75 -14.42 10.61
C LEU A 133 17.25 -15.12 9.34
N PRO A 134 17.56 -14.38 8.25
CA PRO A 134 18.17 -14.97 7.08
C PRO A 134 19.56 -15.53 7.44
N ASN A 135 19.76 -16.81 7.16
CA ASN A 135 21.02 -17.51 7.42
C ASN A 135 21.36 -18.45 6.26
N TYR A 136 21.31 -17.89 5.05
CA TYR A 136 21.55 -18.58 3.78
C TYR A 136 22.17 -17.60 2.79
N ARG A 137 22.88 -18.13 1.77
CA ARG A 137 23.60 -17.35 0.74
C ARG A 137 24.55 -16.33 1.39
N GLU A 138 24.36 -15.05 1.09
CA GLU A 138 25.11 -13.92 1.62
C GLU A 138 24.75 -13.49 3.04
N PHE A 139 23.67 -14.05 3.64
CA PHE A 139 23.20 -13.68 4.97
C PHE A 139 23.58 -14.69 6.05
N TYR A 140 23.98 -14.17 7.22
CA TYR A 140 24.36 -14.96 8.40
C TYR A 140 23.94 -14.31 9.73
N GLU A 141 22.72 -13.75 9.75
CA GLU A 141 22.19 -13.03 10.93
C GLU A 141 22.07 -13.89 12.19
N ALA A 142 21.87 -15.20 12.05
CA ALA A 142 21.82 -16.11 13.19
C ALA A 142 23.13 -16.17 13.99
N ARG A 143 24.26 -15.68 13.43
CA ARG A 143 25.53 -15.49 14.14
C ARG A 143 25.41 -14.40 15.22
N HIS A 144 24.61 -13.36 14.96
CA HIS A 144 24.57 -12.15 15.77
C HIS A 144 23.30 -12.04 16.60
N PHE A 145 22.16 -12.45 16.06
CA PHE A 145 20.86 -12.16 16.63
C PHE A 145 20.08 -13.40 17.05
N THR A 146 19.17 -13.20 17.99
CA THR A 146 18.15 -14.16 18.40
C THR A 146 16.83 -13.76 17.75
N PRO A 147 16.10 -14.71 17.11
CA PRO A 147 14.79 -14.41 16.52
C PRO A 147 13.74 -14.12 17.60
N ALA A 148 12.61 -13.49 17.22
CA ALA A 148 11.53 -13.16 18.13
C ALA A 148 11.01 -14.36 18.96
N ALA A 149 10.93 -15.55 18.35
CA ALA A 149 10.53 -16.78 19.04
C ALA A 149 11.48 -17.18 20.20
N GLY A 150 12.70 -16.66 20.21
CA GLY A 150 13.67 -16.84 21.30
C GLY A 150 13.61 -15.75 22.37
N ALA A 151 12.71 -14.79 22.26
CA ALA A 151 12.52 -13.76 23.27
C ALA A 151 11.99 -14.36 24.58
N VAL A 152 12.60 -13.96 25.69
CA VAL A 152 12.26 -14.46 27.05
C VAL A 152 11.63 -13.37 27.92
N VAL A 153 11.40 -12.18 27.36
CA VAL A 153 10.82 -11.02 28.04
C VAL A 153 9.75 -10.38 27.13
N ASP A 154 8.73 -9.80 27.75
CA ASP A 154 7.65 -9.09 27.05
C ASP A 154 7.82 -7.56 27.09
N GLU A 155 8.83 -7.07 27.81
CA GLU A 155 9.21 -5.68 27.91
C GLU A 155 10.73 -5.52 27.86
N VAL A 156 11.18 -4.38 27.38
CA VAL A 156 12.61 -4.05 27.27
C VAL A 156 12.86 -2.58 27.66
N SER A 157 14.02 -2.30 28.22
CA SER A 157 14.48 -0.92 28.42
C SER A 157 15.23 -0.46 27.19
N VAL A 158 14.80 0.65 26.59
CA VAL A 158 15.45 1.34 25.48
C VAL A 158 15.68 2.79 25.90
N ALA A 159 16.92 3.23 25.90
CA ALA A 159 17.30 4.58 26.33
C ALA A 159 16.68 4.95 27.71
N GLY A 160 16.71 4.01 28.65
CA GLY A 160 16.17 4.17 30.01
C GLY A 160 14.64 4.19 30.11
N ARG A 161 13.91 3.88 29.03
CA ARG A 161 12.44 3.82 28.99
C ARG A 161 11.99 2.38 28.80
N VAL A 162 11.08 1.91 29.66
CA VAL A 162 10.49 0.57 29.52
C VAL A 162 9.42 0.61 28.43
N ALA A 163 9.49 -0.32 27.49
CA ALA A 163 8.56 -0.45 26.39
C ALA A 163 8.16 -1.91 26.15
N PRO A 164 6.96 -2.17 25.65
CA PRO A 164 6.53 -3.49 25.20
C PRO A 164 7.46 -4.06 24.12
N PHE A 165 7.81 -5.33 24.27
CA PHE A 165 8.69 -6.07 23.38
C PHE A 165 7.99 -7.31 22.84
N GLY A 166 7.96 -7.46 21.51
CA GLY A 166 7.34 -8.61 20.86
C GLY A 166 6.72 -8.29 19.51
N THR A 167 6.36 -9.35 18.77
CA THR A 167 5.67 -9.26 17.47
C THR A 167 4.15 -9.23 17.60
N ASP A 168 3.64 -9.37 18.81
CA ASP A 168 2.23 -9.35 19.20
C ASP A 168 1.75 -7.95 19.64
N VAL A 169 2.35 -6.89 19.10
CA VAL A 169 2.07 -5.49 19.48
C VAL A 169 1.42 -4.76 18.30
N ILE A 170 0.30 -4.07 18.57
CA ILE A 170 -0.34 -3.12 17.66
C ILE A 170 -0.38 -1.75 18.34
N LEU A 171 0.14 -0.72 17.68
CA LEU A 171 0.12 0.66 18.12
C LEU A 171 -1.13 1.34 17.54
N GLU A 172 -2.08 1.73 18.38
CA GLU A 172 -3.39 2.26 17.97
C GLU A 172 -3.49 3.76 18.30
N ALA A 173 -3.68 4.60 17.29
CA ALA A 173 -3.85 6.03 17.47
C ALA A 173 -5.31 6.34 17.85
N GLU A 174 -5.57 6.72 19.12
CA GLU A 174 -6.93 6.97 19.64
C GLU A 174 -7.65 8.11 18.93
N ASP A 175 -6.92 9.09 18.47
CA ASP A 175 -7.43 10.29 17.82
C ASP A 175 -7.30 10.27 16.28
N MET A 176 -6.93 9.12 15.70
CA MET A 176 -6.94 8.88 14.26
C MET A 176 -7.61 7.53 13.96
N PRO A 177 -8.94 7.50 13.90
CA PRO A 177 -9.68 6.26 13.65
C PRO A 177 -9.16 5.49 12.44
N GLY A 178 -9.03 4.19 12.58
CA GLY A 178 -8.47 3.33 11.54
C GLY A 178 -6.93 3.30 11.47
N CYS A 179 -6.21 4.09 12.27
CA CYS A 179 -4.75 4.05 12.33
C CYS A 179 -4.27 3.06 13.39
N ALA A 180 -3.93 1.85 12.96
CA ALA A 180 -3.38 0.77 13.77
C ALA A 180 -2.11 0.23 13.10
N LEU A 181 -0.95 0.49 13.71
CA LEU A 181 0.37 0.22 13.16
C LEU A 181 0.96 -1.08 13.73
N ALA A 182 1.51 -1.92 12.86
CA ALA A 182 2.35 -3.06 13.21
C ALA A 182 3.74 -2.93 12.56
N LEU A 183 4.75 -3.46 13.22
CA LEU A 183 6.13 -3.47 12.75
C LEU A 183 6.56 -4.89 12.38
N GLU A 184 7.30 -5.03 11.29
CA GLU A 184 8.03 -6.25 10.94
C GLU A 184 9.38 -5.91 10.33
N VAL A 185 10.31 -6.87 10.30
CA VAL A 185 11.69 -6.59 9.91
C VAL A 185 12.11 -7.50 8.76
N CYS A 186 12.37 -6.90 7.62
CA CYS A 186 13.05 -7.42 6.44
C CYS A 186 12.58 -8.82 6.01
N GLU A 187 13.31 -9.89 6.43
CA GLU A 187 13.04 -11.29 6.07
C GLU A 187 11.62 -11.72 6.39
N ASP A 188 10.99 -11.06 7.34
CA ASP A 188 9.63 -11.38 7.75
C ASP A 188 8.65 -11.39 6.57
N VAL A 189 8.77 -10.44 5.63
CA VAL A 189 7.89 -10.37 4.44
C VAL A 189 8.18 -11.46 3.39
N TRP A 190 9.39 -12.06 3.42
CA TRP A 190 9.79 -13.08 2.46
C TRP A 190 9.27 -14.47 2.82
N THR A 191 8.79 -14.64 4.04
CA THR A 191 8.29 -15.93 4.54
C THR A 191 6.87 -16.22 4.07
N PRO A 192 6.47 -17.50 3.97
CA PRO A 192 5.11 -17.88 3.55
C PRO A 192 4.00 -17.29 4.43
N VAL A 193 4.27 -17.10 5.73
CA VAL A 193 3.35 -16.50 6.70
C VAL A 193 4.08 -15.39 7.44
N PRO A 194 4.07 -14.16 6.92
CA PRO A 194 4.72 -13.02 7.55
C PRO A 194 3.99 -12.63 8.85
N PRO A 195 4.69 -12.08 9.85
CA PRO A 195 4.07 -11.60 11.10
C PRO A 195 2.94 -10.58 10.87
N SER A 196 3.07 -9.76 9.84
CA SER A 196 2.05 -8.80 9.42
C SER A 196 0.71 -9.44 9.10
N ALA A 197 0.67 -10.71 8.65
CA ALA A 197 -0.58 -11.41 8.36
C ALA A 197 -1.44 -11.55 9.64
N ALA A 198 -0.83 -12.03 10.74
CA ALA A 198 -1.50 -12.13 12.02
C ALA A 198 -1.88 -10.75 12.60
N ALA A 199 -0.98 -9.77 12.47
CA ALA A 199 -1.23 -8.41 12.92
C ALA A 199 -2.41 -7.75 12.18
N CYS A 200 -2.50 -7.91 10.86
CA CYS A 200 -3.61 -7.38 10.06
C CYS A 200 -4.93 -8.07 10.37
N MET A 201 -4.94 -9.39 10.54
CA MET A 201 -6.12 -10.13 11.01
C MET A 201 -6.53 -9.72 12.44
N ALA A 202 -5.58 -9.29 13.27
CA ALA A 202 -5.85 -8.71 14.59
C ALA A 202 -6.23 -7.21 14.54
N GLY A 203 -6.27 -6.59 13.35
CA GLY A 203 -6.77 -5.23 13.13
C GLY A 203 -5.74 -4.18 12.76
N ALA A 204 -4.46 -4.52 12.58
CA ALA A 204 -3.48 -3.57 12.05
C ALA A 204 -3.86 -3.15 10.62
N THR A 205 -3.79 -1.86 10.31
CA THR A 205 -4.12 -1.28 9.01
C THR A 205 -2.91 -0.71 8.30
N VAL A 206 -1.84 -0.43 9.05
CA VAL A 206 -0.56 0.06 8.55
C VAL A 206 0.52 -0.91 9.00
N VAL A 207 1.30 -1.43 8.06
CA VAL A 207 2.47 -2.28 8.34
C VAL A 207 3.73 -1.54 7.92
N ALA A 208 4.68 -1.45 8.82
CA ALA A 208 5.99 -0.85 8.55
C ALA A 208 7.06 -1.93 8.54
N ASN A 209 7.64 -2.19 7.37
CA ASN A 209 8.74 -3.15 7.17
C ASN A 209 10.07 -2.41 7.05
N LEU A 210 10.91 -2.59 8.07
CA LEU A 210 12.29 -2.12 8.07
C LEU A 210 13.16 -3.18 7.38
N SER A 211 13.83 -2.84 6.30
CA SER A 211 14.64 -3.79 5.52
C SER A 211 16.10 -3.37 5.39
N ALA A 212 16.96 -4.39 5.23
CA ALA A 212 18.31 -4.28 4.69
C ALA A 212 18.47 -5.31 3.58
N SER A 213 17.53 -5.30 2.64
CA SER A 213 17.53 -6.17 1.48
C SER A 213 18.53 -5.65 0.47
N ASN A 214 19.61 -6.44 0.23
CA ASN A 214 20.67 -6.09 -0.72
C ASN A 214 20.16 -5.94 -2.15
N ALA A 215 20.86 -5.13 -2.95
CA ALA A 215 20.60 -5.01 -4.37
C ALA A 215 21.13 -6.24 -5.13
N ALA A 216 20.26 -6.82 -5.95
CA ALA A 216 20.61 -7.85 -6.93
C ALA A 216 19.80 -7.62 -8.21
N VAL A 217 20.32 -8.05 -9.36
CA VAL A 217 19.63 -7.90 -10.65
C VAL A 217 18.27 -8.64 -10.59
N GLY A 218 17.18 -7.92 -10.92
CA GLY A 218 15.81 -8.46 -10.90
C GLY A 218 15.17 -8.56 -9.52
N LYS A 219 15.88 -8.31 -8.42
CA LYS A 219 15.33 -8.41 -7.05
C LYS A 219 14.31 -7.29 -6.75
N SER A 220 14.44 -6.15 -7.41
CA SER A 220 13.47 -5.05 -7.30
C SER A 220 12.06 -5.47 -7.66
N ASP A 221 11.88 -6.16 -8.79
CA ASP A 221 10.57 -6.62 -9.25
C ASP A 221 9.93 -7.59 -8.24
N TYR A 222 10.77 -8.44 -7.64
CA TYR A 222 10.29 -9.36 -6.62
C TYR A 222 9.90 -8.62 -5.31
N ARG A 223 10.64 -7.56 -4.90
CA ARG A 223 10.23 -6.70 -3.78
C ARG A 223 8.89 -6.02 -4.05
N HIS A 224 8.69 -5.49 -5.27
CA HIS A 224 7.39 -4.94 -5.67
C HIS A 224 6.28 -5.98 -5.58
N ALA A 225 6.52 -7.21 -6.08
CA ALA A 225 5.54 -8.28 -6.00
C ALA A 225 5.19 -8.63 -4.56
N LEU A 226 6.18 -8.76 -3.67
CA LEU A 226 5.97 -9.02 -2.24
C LEU A 226 5.15 -7.90 -1.57
N CYS A 227 5.57 -6.65 -1.68
CA CYS A 227 4.89 -5.52 -1.04
C CYS A 227 3.45 -5.37 -1.58
N ARG A 228 3.28 -5.47 -2.90
CA ARG A 228 1.98 -5.40 -3.57
C ARG A 228 1.02 -6.48 -3.08
N VAL A 229 1.47 -7.74 -3.13
CA VAL A 229 0.63 -8.90 -2.76
C VAL A 229 0.32 -8.88 -1.27
N THR A 230 1.30 -8.55 -0.43
CA THR A 230 1.11 -8.44 1.03
C THR A 230 0.09 -7.35 1.35
N SER A 231 0.26 -6.15 0.79
CA SER A 231 -0.68 -5.04 0.96
C SER A 231 -2.10 -5.40 0.51
N ALA A 232 -2.25 -6.04 -0.67
CA ALA A 232 -3.55 -6.43 -1.21
C ALA A 232 -4.23 -7.53 -0.38
N ARG A 233 -3.51 -8.62 -0.05
CA ARG A 233 -4.07 -9.76 0.68
C ARG A 233 -4.42 -9.43 2.12
N GLN A 234 -3.64 -8.55 2.76
CA GLN A 234 -3.83 -8.14 4.14
C GLN A 234 -4.72 -6.90 4.27
N ILE A 235 -5.13 -6.30 3.14
CA ILE A 235 -5.94 -5.08 3.04
C ILE A 235 -5.37 -4.01 3.98
N CYS A 236 -4.12 -3.59 3.71
CA CYS A 236 -3.39 -2.65 4.54
C CYS A 236 -2.56 -1.68 3.71
N ALA A 237 -2.13 -0.59 4.34
CA ALA A 237 -0.99 0.16 3.86
C ALA A 237 0.29 -0.58 4.26
N TYR A 238 1.18 -0.78 3.29
CA TYR A 238 2.45 -1.46 3.50
C TYR A 238 3.60 -0.52 3.16
N LEU A 239 4.36 -0.14 4.19
CA LEU A 239 5.49 0.76 4.10
C LEU A 239 6.76 -0.08 4.09
N TYR A 240 7.65 0.16 3.13
CA TYR A 240 8.88 -0.59 2.95
C TYR A 240 10.07 0.35 2.82
N SER A 241 11.08 0.21 3.68
CA SER A 241 12.30 0.97 3.62
C SER A 241 13.50 0.05 3.68
N ALA A 242 14.37 0.09 2.67
CA ALA A 242 15.59 -0.72 2.62
C ALA A 242 16.85 0.13 2.77
N ALA A 243 17.90 -0.50 3.34
CA ALA A 243 19.22 0.07 3.48
C ALA A 243 19.76 0.61 2.15
N GLY A 244 20.45 1.72 2.22
CA GLY A 244 20.88 2.46 1.06
C GLY A 244 22.32 2.96 1.16
N ARG A 245 22.53 4.15 0.68
CA ARG A 245 23.84 4.78 0.58
C ARG A 245 24.54 4.89 1.93
N GLY A 246 25.81 4.55 1.93
CA GLY A 246 26.70 4.62 3.09
C GLY A 246 26.88 3.31 3.82
N GLU A 247 26.02 2.33 3.62
CA GLU A 247 26.23 0.97 4.14
C GLU A 247 27.51 0.34 3.58
N SER A 248 28.14 -0.55 4.37
CA SER A 248 29.31 -1.28 3.92
C SER A 248 28.99 -2.18 2.73
N THR A 249 29.89 -2.19 1.75
CA THR A 249 29.78 -2.97 0.52
C THR A 249 30.79 -4.12 0.47
N THR A 250 31.13 -4.70 1.61
CA THR A 250 32.09 -5.82 1.68
C THR A 250 31.65 -6.99 0.80
N ASP A 251 30.40 -7.47 1.01
CA ASP A 251 29.81 -8.59 0.27
C ASP A 251 28.51 -8.22 -0.45
N LEU A 252 27.92 -7.08 -0.12
CA LEU A 252 26.59 -6.68 -0.53
C LEU A 252 26.60 -5.28 -1.18
N ALA A 253 25.60 -5.01 -2.00
CA ALA A 253 25.31 -3.67 -2.52
C ALA A 253 23.92 -3.21 -2.07
N TRP A 254 23.73 -1.91 -1.97
CA TRP A 254 22.53 -1.30 -1.39
C TRP A 254 21.93 -0.29 -2.34
N ASP A 255 20.61 -0.27 -2.46
CA ASP A 255 19.91 0.58 -3.42
C ASP A 255 18.96 1.62 -2.79
N GLY A 256 18.73 1.57 -1.46
CA GLY A 256 17.88 2.53 -0.76
C GLY A 256 16.42 2.47 -1.18
N HIS A 257 15.90 1.28 -1.50
CA HIS A 257 14.55 1.12 -2.02
C HIS A 257 13.50 1.50 -0.96
N ALA A 258 12.72 2.54 -1.22
CA ALA A 258 11.66 3.05 -0.34
C ALA A 258 10.33 3.10 -1.10
N MET A 259 9.29 2.44 -0.59
CA MET A 259 7.99 2.28 -1.24
C MET A 259 6.83 2.40 -0.26
N ILE A 260 5.70 2.90 -0.75
CA ILE A 260 4.42 2.97 -0.03
C ILE A 260 3.36 2.28 -0.90
N TYR A 261 2.79 1.19 -0.40
CA TYR A 261 1.66 0.48 -1.00
C TYR A 261 0.40 0.64 -0.16
N GLU A 262 -0.77 0.64 -0.80
CA GLU A 262 -2.08 0.59 -0.14
C GLU A 262 -3.00 -0.35 -0.92
N ASN A 263 -3.46 -1.41 -0.28
CA ASN A 263 -4.40 -2.39 -0.88
C ASN A 263 -3.97 -2.87 -2.29
N GLY A 264 -2.66 -3.07 -2.48
CA GLY A 264 -2.06 -3.53 -3.73
C GLY A 264 -1.67 -2.42 -4.72
N ASP A 265 -2.03 -1.16 -4.46
CA ASP A 265 -1.66 -0.03 -5.30
C ASP A 265 -0.36 0.61 -4.80
N LEU A 266 0.59 0.89 -5.70
CA LEU A 266 1.78 1.66 -5.40
C LEU A 266 1.39 3.15 -5.31
N LEU A 267 1.53 3.75 -4.13
CA LEU A 267 1.24 5.17 -3.92
C LEU A 267 2.44 6.07 -4.18
N ALA A 268 3.63 5.62 -3.76
CA ALA A 268 4.88 6.36 -3.96
C ALA A 268 6.10 5.45 -3.89
N GLU A 269 7.15 5.81 -4.61
CA GLU A 269 8.44 5.14 -4.64
C GLU A 269 9.57 6.14 -4.80
N ALA A 270 10.69 5.94 -4.08
CA ALA A 270 11.90 6.72 -4.26
C ALA A 270 12.79 6.12 -5.36
N PRO A 271 13.52 6.95 -6.11
CA PRO A 271 14.54 6.47 -7.03
C PRO A 271 15.58 5.62 -6.29
N ARG A 272 15.84 4.41 -6.78
CA ARG A 272 16.91 3.53 -6.27
C ARG A 272 18.28 4.04 -6.70
N PHE A 273 19.31 3.68 -5.93
CA PHE A 273 20.71 4.08 -6.19
C PHE A 273 20.91 5.61 -6.23
N SER A 274 20.03 6.36 -5.55
CA SER A 274 20.16 7.81 -5.48
C SER A 274 21.50 8.24 -4.87
N SER A 275 22.06 9.33 -5.41
CA SER A 275 23.22 9.98 -4.80
C SER A 275 22.87 10.77 -3.55
N GLU A 276 21.58 11.03 -3.34
CA GLU A 276 21.01 11.74 -2.20
C GLU A 276 20.21 10.76 -1.31
N GLU A 277 19.77 11.24 -0.18
CA GLU A 277 18.86 10.50 0.70
C GLU A 277 17.53 10.25 0.00
N ALA A 278 17.01 9.04 0.11
CA ALA A 278 15.67 8.72 -0.34
C ALA A 278 14.65 9.16 0.72
N LEU A 279 13.64 9.94 0.32
CA LEU A 279 12.48 10.26 1.15
C LEU A 279 11.28 10.44 0.24
N VAL A 280 10.25 9.62 0.45
CA VAL A 280 8.97 9.73 -0.27
C VAL A 280 7.82 9.79 0.72
N LEU A 281 6.75 10.49 0.32
CA LEU A 281 5.55 10.65 1.10
C LEU A 281 4.32 10.30 0.27
N SER A 282 3.28 9.83 0.96
CA SER A 282 1.94 9.71 0.38
C SER A 282 0.88 9.78 1.47
N ASP A 283 -0.38 9.93 1.04
CA ASP A 283 -1.53 9.94 1.93
C ASP A 283 -2.27 8.60 1.83
N VAL A 284 -2.26 7.83 2.92
CA VAL A 284 -2.97 6.55 3.05
C VAL A 284 -4.42 6.81 3.37
N ASP A 285 -5.33 6.18 2.65
CA ASP A 285 -6.78 6.26 2.88
C ASP A 285 -7.23 5.15 3.86
N LEU A 286 -7.26 5.49 5.15
CA LEU A 286 -7.66 4.55 6.21
C LEU A 286 -9.13 4.13 6.05
N GLY A 287 -9.99 5.04 5.58
CA GLY A 287 -11.40 4.75 5.33
C GLY A 287 -11.60 3.73 4.21
N ARG A 288 -10.80 3.82 3.13
CA ARG A 288 -10.78 2.81 2.06
C ARG A 288 -10.42 1.42 2.60
N LEU A 289 -9.37 1.33 3.41
CA LEU A 289 -8.94 0.06 3.98
C LEU A 289 -10.02 -0.56 4.88
N GLU A 290 -10.69 0.24 5.69
CA GLU A 290 -11.82 -0.21 6.52
C GLU A 290 -12.98 -0.71 5.67
N GLN A 291 -13.38 0.04 4.64
CA GLN A 291 -14.46 -0.34 3.72
C GLN A 291 -14.17 -1.62 2.95
N GLU A 292 -12.94 -1.79 2.47
CA GLU A 292 -12.54 -3.01 1.77
C GLU A 292 -12.56 -4.24 2.69
N ARG A 293 -12.15 -4.11 3.96
CA ARG A 293 -12.27 -5.20 4.95
C ARG A 293 -13.73 -5.55 5.25
N LEU A 294 -14.62 -4.57 5.32
CA LEU A 294 -16.05 -4.81 5.53
C LEU A 294 -16.69 -5.55 4.34
N ARG A 295 -16.25 -5.25 3.10
CA ARG A 295 -16.77 -5.88 1.88
C ARG A 295 -16.21 -7.28 1.65
N THR A 296 -14.99 -7.54 2.10
CA THR A 296 -14.27 -8.81 1.89
C THR A 296 -14.53 -9.76 3.04
N GLY A 297 -15.70 -10.42 3.07
CA GLY A 297 -16.11 -11.33 4.15
C GLY A 297 -15.10 -12.43 4.45
N SER A 298 -14.42 -12.95 3.42
CA SER A 298 -13.37 -13.97 3.57
C SER A 298 -12.16 -13.49 4.39
N PHE A 299 -11.92 -12.18 4.51
CA PHE A 299 -10.88 -11.64 5.40
C PHE A 299 -11.24 -11.89 6.87
N ALA A 300 -12.49 -11.60 7.26
CA ALA A 300 -12.99 -11.86 8.61
C ALA A 300 -13.06 -13.36 8.93
N ASP A 301 -13.48 -14.17 7.94
CA ASP A 301 -13.51 -15.64 8.07
C ASP A 301 -12.11 -16.21 8.30
N CYS A 302 -11.11 -15.69 7.56
CA CYS A 302 -9.72 -16.09 7.72
C CYS A 302 -9.18 -15.71 9.11
N ALA A 303 -9.50 -14.52 9.60
CA ALA A 303 -9.11 -14.08 10.96
C ALA A 303 -9.71 -15.00 12.04
N THR A 304 -10.95 -15.43 11.86
CA THR A 304 -11.64 -16.35 12.78
C THR A 304 -11.03 -17.76 12.75
N ALA A 305 -10.66 -18.25 11.55
CA ALA A 305 -10.09 -19.58 11.37
C ALA A 305 -8.62 -19.69 11.82
N ASN A 306 -7.90 -18.57 11.90
CA ASN A 306 -6.49 -18.51 12.24
C ASN A 306 -6.22 -17.54 13.41
N PRO A 307 -6.74 -17.82 14.62
CA PRO A 307 -6.47 -16.95 15.77
C PRO A 307 -4.96 -16.94 16.07
N PRO A 308 -4.40 -15.78 16.46
CA PRO A 308 -2.99 -15.72 16.83
C PRO A 308 -2.71 -16.56 18.07
N PRO A 309 -1.49 -17.12 18.22
CA PRO A 309 -1.13 -17.93 19.38
C PRO A 309 -1.27 -17.21 20.72
N LYS A 310 -1.08 -15.88 20.69
CA LYS A 310 -1.31 -14.97 21.83
C LYS A 310 -2.16 -13.80 21.33
N PRO A 311 -3.08 -13.26 22.17
CA PRO A 311 -3.78 -12.03 21.84
C PRO A 311 -2.79 -10.87 21.63
N PHE A 312 -3.06 -10.05 20.62
CA PHE A 312 -2.27 -8.86 20.40
C PHE A 312 -2.48 -7.82 21.51
N ARG A 313 -1.37 -7.30 22.03
CA ARG A 313 -1.34 -6.15 22.96
C ARG A 313 -1.59 -4.87 22.17
N ARG A 314 -2.70 -4.18 22.45
CA ARG A 314 -3.04 -2.90 21.81
C ARG A 314 -2.54 -1.77 22.69
N LEU A 315 -1.55 -1.04 22.20
CA LEU A 315 -0.94 0.09 22.88
C LEU A 315 -1.53 1.37 22.30
N ARG A 316 -2.34 2.03 23.10
CA ARG A 316 -3.03 3.25 22.69
C ARG A 316 -2.15 4.47 22.90
N PHE A 317 -2.13 5.35 21.90
CA PHE A 317 -1.41 6.61 22.00
C PHE A 317 -2.18 7.73 21.26
N ARG A 318 -1.82 8.97 21.53
CA ARG A 318 -2.39 10.12 20.81
C ARG A 318 -1.38 10.60 19.77
N LEU A 319 -1.77 10.49 18.51
CA LEU A 319 -0.99 10.97 17.38
C LEU A 319 -0.99 12.49 17.28
N ALA A 320 -2.14 13.11 17.57
CA ALA A 320 -2.44 14.54 17.46
C ALA A 320 -2.07 15.12 16.08
N PRO A 321 -2.65 14.58 14.98
CA PRO A 321 -2.37 15.08 13.65
C PRO A 321 -2.86 16.52 13.51
N GLU A 322 -2.19 17.31 12.66
CA GLU A 322 -2.67 18.65 12.28
C GLU A 322 -4.08 18.56 11.67
N ARG A 323 -5.01 19.42 12.14
CA ARG A 323 -6.42 19.37 11.71
C ARG A 323 -7.00 20.71 11.26
N ASP A 324 -6.27 21.80 11.40
CA ASP A 324 -6.79 23.14 11.18
C ASP A 324 -6.34 23.78 9.88
N SER A 325 -5.25 23.28 9.29
CA SER A 325 -4.70 23.73 8.01
C SER A 325 -5.03 22.78 6.87
N ASP A 326 -5.08 23.32 5.65
CA ASP A 326 -5.10 22.55 4.42
C ASP A 326 -3.66 22.17 4.04
N LEU A 327 -3.29 20.91 4.26
CA LEU A 327 -1.98 20.38 3.89
C LEU A 327 -1.91 19.97 2.40
N GLY A 328 -3.02 20.06 1.66
CA GLY A 328 -3.17 19.48 0.33
C GLY A 328 -3.09 17.95 0.33
N LEU A 329 -3.72 17.30 -0.63
CA LEU A 329 -3.62 15.86 -0.86
C LEU A 329 -2.47 15.60 -1.84
N ILE A 330 -1.49 14.77 -1.44
CA ILE A 330 -0.31 14.46 -2.28
C ILE A 330 -0.42 13.12 -3.02
N ARG A 331 -1.36 12.25 -2.63
CA ARG A 331 -1.61 11.02 -3.39
C ARG A 331 -2.25 11.32 -4.74
N ALA A 332 -1.89 10.56 -5.77
CA ALA A 332 -2.57 10.63 -7.05
C ALA A 332 -4.02 10.12 -6.92
N VAL A 333 -4.97 10.91 -7.40
CA VAL A 333 -6.37 10.51 -7.51
C VAL A 333 -6.70 10.43 -9.01
N PRO A 334 -6.90 9.21 -9.57
CA PRO A 334 -7.20 9.04 -10.97
C PRO A 334 -8.51 9.77 -11.33
N ARG A 335 -8.47 10.66 -12.32
CA ARG A 335 -9.68 11.36 -12.82
C ARG A 335 -10.68 10.37 -13.41
N PHE A 336 -10.17 9.31 -14.03
CA PHE A 336 -10.94 8.23 -14.63
C PHE A 336 -10.48 6.89 -14.07
N PRO A 337 -10.99 6.48 -12.89
CA PRO A 337 -10.47 5.31 -12.16
C PRO A 337 -10.63 3.98 -12.91
N PHE A 338 -11.50 3.95 -13.94
CA PHE A 338 -11.74 2.76 -14.76
C PHE A 338 -10.98 2.76 -16.10
N VAL A 339 -10.24 3.83 -16.40
CA VAL A 339 -9.51 3.99 -17.66
C VAL A 339 -8.02 4.09 -17.34
N PRO A 340 -7.18 3.11 -17.72
CA PRO A 340 -5.75 3.19 -17.53
C PRO A 340 -5.12 4.36 -18.28
N ASP A 341 -4.15 5.02 -17.68
CA ASP A 341 -3.38 6.10 -18.33
C ASP A 341 -2.35 5.56 -19.35
N ASP A 342 -1.96 4.28 -19.23
CA ASP A 342 -1.04 3.58 -20.12
C ASP A 342 -1.79 3.05 -21.35
N ALA A 343 -1.40 3.50 -22.55
CA ALA A 343 -2.07 3.14 -23.80
C ALA A 343 -2.03 1.64 -24.11
N ASP A 344 -0.88 0.97 -23.89
CA ASP A 344 -0.74 -0.46 -24.15
C ASP A 344 -1.62 -1.28 -23.20
N ARG A 345 -1.70 -0.85 -21.95
CA ARG A 345 -2.56 -1.45 -20.94
C ARG A 345 -4.04 -1.15 -21.20
N LEU A 346 -4.35 0.04 -21.72
CA LEU A 346 -5.72 0.41 -22.09
C LEU A 346 -6.28 -0.53 -23.15
N ASP A 347 -5.55 -0.77 -24.23
CA ASP A 347 -5.97 -1.67 -25.32
C ASP A 347 -6.22 -3.10 -24.81
N ALA A 348 -5.31 -3.62 -23.99
CA ALA A 348 -5.46 -4.94 -23.38
C ALA A 348 -6.72 -5.07 -22.51
N LEU A 349 -6.98 -4.07 -21.66
CA LEU A 349 -8.14 -4.06 -20.76
C LEU A 349 -9.45 -3.80 -21.52
N CYS A 350 -9.46 -2.96 -22.55
CA CYS A 350 -10.62 -2.78 -23.42
C CYS A 350 -10.97 -4.08 -24.15
N TYR A 351 -9.95 -4.78 -24.66
CA TYR A 351 -10.14 -6.07 -25.30
C TYR A 351 -10.69 -7.11 -24.31
N GLU A 352 -10.13 -7.19 -23.11
CA GLU A 352 -10.60 -8.10 -22.06
C GLU A 352 -12.05 -7.81 -21.67
N ALA A 353 -12.42 -6.54 -21.47
CA ALA A 353 -13.78 -6.13 -21.15
C ALA A 353 -14.78 -6.53 -22.25
N TYR A 354 -14.40 -6.36 -23.52
CA TYR A 354 -15.18 -6.79 -24.68
C TYR A 354 -15.36 -8.31 -24.73
N GLU A 355 -14.28 -9.06 -24.48
CA GLU A 355 -14.29 -10.52 -24.47
C GLU A 355 -15.18 -11.10 -23.37
N ILE A 356 -15.13 -10.54 -22.15
CA ILE A 356 -15.97 -10.95 -21.01
C ILE A 356 -17.45 -10.83 -21.37
N GLN A 357 -17.86 -9.71 -21.98
CA GLN A 357 -19.25 -9.47 -22.38
C GLN A 357 -19.68 -10.40 -23.53
N THR A 358 -18.82 -10.54 -24.54
CA THR A 358 -19.09 -11.40 -25.70
C THR A 358 -19.24 -12.87 -25.30
N ASP A 359 -18.33 -13.38 -24.45
CA ASP A 359 -18.40 -14.77 -24.00
C ASP A 359 -19.61 -15.01 -23.08
N GLY A 360 -19.91 -14.07 -22.19
CA GLY A 360 -21.09 -14.13 -21.34
C GLY A 360 -22.38 -14.24 -22.14
N LEU A 361 -22.54 -13.42 -23.18
CA LEU A 361 -23.72 -13.48 -24.07
C LEU A 361 -23.74 -14.76 -24.88
N ARG A 362 -22.60 -15.13 -25.51
CA ARG A 362 -22.45 -16.39 -26.26
C ARG A 362 -22.88 -17.60 -25.43
N GLN A 363 -22.43 -17.68 -24.20
CA GLN A 363 -22.74 -18.80 -23.31
C GLN A 363 -24.24 -18.88 -22.97
N ARG A 364 -24.88 -17.71 -22.76
CA ARG A 364 -26.33 -17.67 -22.52
C ARG A 364 -27.14 -18.15 -23.71
N LEU A 365 -26.79 -17.70 -24.93
CA LEU A 365 -27.47 -18.12 -26.17
C LEU A 365 -27.29 -19.62 -26.38
N ALA A 366 -26.06 -20.13 -26.24
CA ALA A 366 -25.79 -21.56 -26.39
C ALA A 366 -26.56 -22.41 -25.37
N ALA A 367 -26.60 -22.02 -24.10
CA ALA A 367 -27.27 -22.77 -23.06
C ALA A 367 -28.80 -22.80 -23.18
N THR A 368 -29.39 -21.75 -23.75
CA THR A 368 -30.85 -21.62 -23.93
C THR A 368 -31.35 -22.10 -25.29
N GLY A 369 -30.44 -22.30 -26.26
CA GLY A 369 -30.79 -22.59 -27.65
C GLY A 369 -31.46 -21.41 -28.37
N ILE A 370 -31.34 -20.19 -27.86
CA ILE A 370 -31.90 -18.97 -28.49
C ILE A 370 -30.97 -18.57 -29.64
N GLU A 371 -31.51 -18.47 -30.82
CA GLU A 371 -30.80 -18.12 -32.03
C GLU A 371 -31.03 -16.68 -32.52
N ARG A 372 -31.82 -15.89 -31.79
CA ARG A 372 -32.16 -14.51 -32.15
C ARG A 372 -31.97 -13.57 -31.01
N ILE A 373 -31.47 -12.37 -31.27
CA ILE A 373 -31.29 -11.28 -30.31
C ILE A 373 -32.13 -10.10 -30.79
N VAL A 374 -32.80 -9.42 -29.84
CA VAL A 374 -33.51 -8.16 -30.10
C VAL A 374 -32.79 -7.05 -29.34
N ILE A 375 -32.47 -5.94 -30.00
CA ILE A 375 -31.74 -4.83 -29.44
C ILE A 375 -32.26 -3.49 -29.94
N GLY A 376 -32.42 -2.52 -29.01
CA GLY A 376 -32.68 -1.13 -29.35
C GLY A 376 -31.36 -0.38 -29.61
N VAL A 377 -31.23 0.26 -30.78
CA VAL A 377 -30.03 1.01 -31.19
C VAL A 377 -30.35 2.50 -31.29
N SER A 378 -29.89 3.25 -30.32
CA SER A 378 -30.11 4.71 -30.27
C SER A 378 -29.13 5.50 -31.14
N GLY A 379 -28.00 4.90 -31.55
CA GLY A 379 -26.89 5.60 -32.20
C GLY A 379 -25.93 6.27 -31.21
N GLY A 380 -26.11 6.07 -29.89
CA GLY A 380 -25.17 6.43 -28.84
C GLY A 380 -24.15 5.31 -28.58
N LEU A 381 -23.14 5.60 -27.74
CA LEU A 381 -22.00 4.70 -27.47
C LEU A 381 -22.46 3.37 -26.87
N ASP A 382 -23.35 3.37 -25.88
CA ASP A 382 -23.76 2.16 -25.15
C ASP A 382 -24.45 1.16 -26.08
N SER A 383 -25.42 1.62 -26.88
CA SER A 383 -26.10 0.77 -27.84
C SER A 383 -25.21 0.30 -28.99
N THR A 384 -24.22 1.11 -29.37
CA THR A 384 -23.18 0.73 -30.34
C THR A 384 -22.36 -0.41 -29.80
N HIS A 385 -21.84 -0.29 -28.57
CA HIS A 385 -21.05 -1.33 -27.93
C HIS A 385 -21.84 -2.63 -27.75
N ALA A 386 -23.07 -2.54 -27.25
CA ALA A 386 -23.96 -3.69 -27.09
C ALA A 386 -24.24 -4.43 -28.41
N LEU A 387 -24.40 -3.69 -29.50
CA LEU A 387 -24.62 -4.27 -30.82
C LEU A 387 -23.37 -4.97 -31.35
N LEU A 388 -22.19 -4.41 -31.11
CA LEU A 388 -20.90 -5.06 -31.46
C LEU A 388 -20.72 -6.38 -30.70
N VAL A 389 -21.00 -6.39 -29.38
CA VAL A 389 -20.98 -7.60 -28.54
C VAL A 389 -21.98 -8.65 -29.04
N ALA A 390 -23.20 -8.24 -29.42
CA ALA A 390 -24.21 -9.12 -29.95
C ALA A 390 -23.75 -9.78 -31.27
N CYS A 391 -23.23 -8.99 -32.22
CA CYS A 391 -22.72 -9.51 -33.49
C CYS A 391 -21.57 -10.50 -33.28
N GLN A 392 -20.62 -10.17 -32.43
CA GLN A 392 -19.48 -11.05 -32.16
C GLN A 392 -19.90 -12.37 -31.48
N ALA A 393 -20.89 -12.33 -30.59
CA ALA A 393 -21.45 -13.55 -29.98
C ALA A 393 -22.11 -14.45 -31.03
N MET A 394 -22.85 -13.87 -31.96
CA MET A 394 -23.47 -14.62 -33.09
C MET A 394 -22.42 -15.24 -34.01
N ASP A 395 -21.40 -14.48 -34.40
CA ASP A 395 -20.27 -14.98 -35.20
C ASP A 395 -19.59 -16.19 -34.56
N ARG A 396 -19.33 -16.14 -33.26
CA ARG A 396 -18.71 -17.24 -32.50
C ARG A 396 -19.59 -18.47 -32.35
N LEU A 397 -20.90 -18.32 -32.47
CA LEU A 397 -21.86 -19.42 -32.47
C LEU A 397 -22.08 -19.99 -33.88
N GLY A 398 -21.50 -19.38 -34.92
CA GLY A 398 -21.78 -19.72 -36.30
C GLY A 398 -23.19 -19.35 -36.74
N LEU A 399 -23.84 -18.43 -36.03
CA LEU A 399 -25.19 -17.95 -36.36
C LEU A 399 -25.11 -16.68 -37.23
N PRO A 400 -26.05 -16.50 -38.18
CA PRO A 400 -26.03 -15.35 -39.07
C PRO A 400 -26.32 -14.05 -38.27
N ARG A 401 -25.56 -12.97 -38.56
CA ARG A 401 -25.81 -11.65 -37.99
C ARG A 401 -27.20 -11.10 -38.28
N ALA A 402 -27.87 -11.57 -39.36
CA ALA A 402 -29.27 -11.26 -39.61
C ALA A 402 -30.25 -11.70 -38.54
N ASN A 403 -29.82 -12.62 -37.65
CA ASN A 403 -30.57 -13.01 -36.45
C ASN A 403 -30.52 -11.98 -35.33
N VAL A 404 -29.69 -10.93 -35.42
CA VAL A 404 -29.73 -9.76 -34.56
C VAL A 404 -30.79 -8.80 -35.14
N LEU A 405 -31.92 -8.69 -34.44
CA LEU A 405 -33.02 -7.80 -34.79
C LEU A 405 -32.79 -6.46 -34.09
N ALA A 406 -32.28 -5.51 -34.83
CA ALA A 406 -31.88 -4.20 -34.31
C ALA A 406 -32.90 -3.13 -34.66
N TYR A 407 -33.48 -2.48 -33.66
CA TYR A 407 -34.52 -1.47 -33.83
C TYR A 407 -33.99 -0.08 -33.44
N THR A 408 -34.14 0.91 -34.34
CA THR A 408 -34.01 2.31 -33.89
C THR A 408 -35.40 2.86 -33.57
N LEU A 409 -35.51 3.55 -32.45
CA LEU A 409 -36.76 3.98 -31.84
C LEU A 409 -36.80 5.52 -31.75
N PRO A 410 -36.86 6.27 -32.87
CA PRO A 410 -36.87 7.71 -32.83
C PRO A 410 -38.14 8.26 -32.15
N ALA A 411 -37.95 9.31 -31.33
CA ALA A 411 -38.97 10.09 -30.67
C ALA A 411 -38.64 11.59 -30.77
N PHE A 412 -39.38 12.48 -30.10
CA PHE A 412 -39.23 13.93 -30.17
C PHE A 412 -37.82 14.45 -29.92
N ALA A 413 -37.01 13.80 -29.07
CA ALA A 413 -35.67 14.22 -28.73
C ALA A 413 -34.57 13.57 -29.59
N THR A 414 -34.91 12.74 -30.57
CA THR A 414 -33.96 12.05 -31.41
C THR A 414 -33.37 12.97 -32.47
N SER A 415 -32.08 13.28 -32.42
CA SER A 415 -31.42 14.10 -33.46
C SER A 415 -31.25 13.33 -34.77
N ALA A 416 -31.25 14.05 -35.89
CA ALA A 416 -31.00 13.46 -37.20
C ALA A 416 -29.61 12.76 -37.25
N GLY A 417 -28.59 13.29 -36.54
CA GLY A 417 -27.25 12.72 -36.46
C GLY A 417 -27.24 11.37 -35.74
N THR A 418 -27.88 11.27 -34.59
CA THR A 418 -27.98 10.02 -33.81
C THR A 418 -28.72 8.92 -34.58
N LYS A 419 -29.79 9.29 -35.24
CA LYS A 419 -30.55 8.38 -36.09
C LYS A 419 -29.70 7.88 -37.28
N ALA A 420 -28.97 8.79 -37.94
CA ALA A 420 -28.08 8.41 -39.05
C ALA A 420 -26.97 7.47 -38.59
N ASN A 421 -26.38 7.70 -37.39
CA ASN A 421 -25.38 6.82 -36.79
C ASN A 421 -25.95 5.41 -36.53
N ALA A 422 -27.14 5.30 -35.96
CA ALA A 422 -27.81 4.02 -35.72
C ALA A 422 -27.99 3.22 -37.03
N TRP A 423 -28.54 3.86 -38.04
CA TRP A 423 -28.72 3.22 -39.34
C TRP A 423 -27.39 2.84 -40.04
N GLY A 424 -26.40 3.72 -40.00
CA GLY A 424 -25.06 3.46 -40.55
C GLY A 424 -24.43 2.23 -39.92
N LEU A 425 -24.47 2.15 -38.57
CA LEU A 425 -23.92 1.04 -37.80
C LEU A 425 -24.64 -0.30 -38.10
N MET A 426 -25.98 -0.32 -38.03
CA MET A 426 -26.75 -1.52 -38.26
C MET A 426 -26.53 -2.10 -39.67
N ARG A 427 -26.44 -1.23 -40.68
CA ARG A 427 -26.13 -1.64 -42.09
C ARG A 427 -24.70 -2.17 -42.23
N ALA A 428 -23.73 -1.49 -41.63
CA ALA A 428 -22.34 -1.89 -41.67
C ALA A 428 -22.10 -3.27 -41.04
N LEU A 429 -22.85 -3.61 -40.00
CA LEU A 429 -22.75 -4.90 -39.31
C LEU A 429 -23.57 -6.02 -39.96
N GLY A 430 -24.45 -5.72 -40.92
CA GLY A 430 -25.25 -6.70 -41.61
C GLY A 430 -26.36 -7.34 -40.79
N VAL A 431 -26.86 -6.62 -39.78
CA VAL A 431 -27.96 -7.06 -38.92
C VAL A 431 -29.33 -6.75 -39.57
N THR A 432 -30.40 -7.40 -39.12
CA THR A 432 -31.75 -7.02 -39.49
C THR A 432 -32.14 -5.70 -38.79
N ALA A 433 -32.27 -4.63 -39.61
CA ALA A 433 -32.46 -3.28 -39.12
C ALA A 433 -33.86 -2.77 -39.43
N GLU A 434 -34.57 -2.28 -38.39
CA GLU A 434 -35.90 -1.69 -38.55
C GLU A 434 -36.01 -0.39 -37.74
N GLU A 435 -36.94 0.45 -38.14
CA GLU A 435 -37.29 1.68 -37.42
C GLU A 435 -38.75 1.59 -36.91
N VAL A 436 -38.93 1.91 -35.66
CA VAL A 436 -40.26 2.05 -35.05
C VAL A 436 -40.41 3.47 -34.55
N ASP A 437 -41.19 4.28 -35.25
CA ASP A 437 -41.49 5.66 -34.81
C ASP A 437 -42.30 5.64 -33.53
N MET A 438 -41.71 6.15 -32.45
CA MET A 438 -42.34 6.23 -31.13
C MET A 438 -43.16 7.50 -30.94
N THR A 439 -43.08 8.45 -31.89
CA THR A 439 -43.79 9.75 -31.76
C THR A 439 -45.31 9.61 -31.52
N PRO A 440 -46.02 8.66 -32.18
CA PRO A 440 -47.45 8.49 -31.94
C PRO A 440 -47.80 7.93 -30.56
N ALA A 441 -46.85 7.32 -29.87
CA ALA A 441 -47.05 6.71 -28.56
C ALA A 441 -46.59 7.62 -27.40
N CYS A 442 -45.88 8.72 -27.70
CA CYS A 442 -45.44 9.72 -26.74
C CYS A 442 -46.31 10.95 -26.77
#